data_78f9a12dda2a1a855840fcb5ea01e92e
#
_entry.id   78f9a12dda2a1a855840fcb5ea01e92e
#
_cell.length_a   1.000
_cell.length_b   1.000
_cell.length_c   1.000
_cell.angle_alpha   90.00
_cell.angle_beta   90.00
_cell.angle_gamma   90.00
#
_symmetry.space_group_name_H-M   'P 1'
#
loop_
_entity.id
_entity.type
_entity.pdbx_description
1 polymer ?
#
loop_
_entity_poly.entity_id
_entity_poly.type
_entity_poly.pdbx_seq_one_letter_code
_entity_poly.pdbx_strand_id
1 'polypeptide(L)'
;MGIRSDLENNFDFEIIDEFLDHYSMMVEIMEPLIVDLANEDRYHRSIEELFRIFHNIKSASGYLQLAPMTRLATLVEDAFEQLRQRDLVANEETITWLISISDMFMQWQEDFKMDNELTKVNFSLLILPDMEKE
;
A
#
# COMPACT_ATOMS: atom_id res chain seq x y z
N MET A 1 -2.51 20.40 -13.94
CA MET A 1 -1.79 20.46 -12.70
C MET A 1 -2.25 19.37 -11.79
N GLY A 2 -1.37 18.47 -11.53
CA GLY A 2 -1.68 17.30 -10.75
C GLY A 2 -0.77 17.14 -9.56
N ILE A 3 -0.75 15.92 -9.03
CA ILE A 3 -0.04 15.60 -7.79
C ILE A 3 1.48 15.82 -7.90
N ARG A 4 2.07 15.47 -9.04
CA ARG A 4 3.52 15.65 -9.22
C ARG A 4 3.89 17.13 -9.25
N SER A 5 3.11 17.93 -9.96
CA SER A 5 3.32 19.39 -10.00
C SER A 5 3.20 20.02 -8.61
N ASP A 6 2.23 19.55 -7.82
CA ASP A 6 2.04 20.03 -6.45
C ASP A 6 3.25 19.69 -5.58
N LEU A 7 3.79 18.49 -5.72
CA LEU A 7 4.99 18.08 -4.98
C LEU A 7 6.21 18.94 -5.38
N GLU A 8 6.38 19.19 -6.66
CA GLU A 8 7.50 19.99 -7.18
C GLU A 8 7.48 21.43 -6.65
N ASN A 9 6.30 21.95 -6.30
CA ASN A 9 6.17 23.28 -5.71
C ASN A 9 6.61 23.33 -4.25
N ASN A 10 6.66 22.20 -3.56
CA ASN A 10 6.87 22.15 -2.10
C ASN A 10 8.11 21.37 -1.67
N PHE A 11 8.68 20.55 -2.55
CA PHE A 11 9.81 19.68 -2.21
C PHE A 11 10.86 19.67 -3.31
N ASP A 12 12.10 19.37 -2.93
CA ASP A 12 13.21 19.26 -3.88
C ASP A 12 12.96 18.11 -4.86
N PHE A 13 13.36 18.35 -6.10
CA PHE A 13 13.22 17.39 -7.18
C PHE A 13 13.85 16.02 -6.86
N GLU A 14 15.02 16.01 -6.21
CA GLU A 14 15.71 14.78 -5.84
C GLU A 14 14.89 13.95 -4.85
N ILE A 15 14.24 14.60 -3.89
CA ILE A 15 13.40 13.93 -2.91
C ILE A 15 12.20 13.29 -3.60
N ILE A 16 11.58 14.00 -4.53
CA ILE A 16 10.42 13.51 -5.26
C ILE A 16 10.81 12.31 -6.12
N ASP A 17 11.91 12.39 -6.86
CA ASP A 17 12.37 11.31 -7.72
C ASP A 17 12.69 10.06 -6.92
N GLU A 18 13.37 10.21 -5.79
CA GLU A 18 13.70 9.09 -4.91
C GLU A 18 12.44 8.42 -4.39
N PHE A 19 11.46 9.23 -3.98
CA PHE A 19 10.17 8.70 -3.52
C PHE A 19 9.47 7.92 -4.63
N LEU A 20 9.39 8.48 -5.83
CA LEU A 20 8.67 7.84 -6.94
C LEU A 20 9.35 6.54 -7.37
N ASP A 21 10.67 6.50 -7.39
CA ASP A 21 11.41 5.28 -7.72
C ASP A 21 11.16 4.17 -6.70
N HIS A 22 11.27 4.49 -5.42
CA HIS A 22 11.01 3.55 -4.33
C HIS A 22 9.56 3.08 -4.33
N TYR A 23 8.64 4.02 -4.52
CA TYR A 23 7.21 3.74 -4.56
C TYR A 23 6.89 2.74 -5.66
N SER A 24 7.42 2.98 -6.87
CA SER A 24 7.20 2.08 -8.01
C SER A 24 7.69 0.67 -7.73
N MET A 25 8.88 0.54 -7.12
CA MET A 25 9.43 -0.77 -6.78
C MET A 25 8.54 -1.50 -5.77
N MET A 26 8.06 -0.79 -4.75
CA MET A 26 7.21 -1.38 -3.73
C MET A 26 5.86 -1.81 -4.28
N VAL A 27 5.26 -0.99 -5.14
CA VAL A 27 3.97 -1.30 -5.76
C VAL A 27 4.06 -2.54 -6.65
N GLU A 28 5.15 -2.67 -7.41
CA GLU A 28 5.33 -3.80 -8.32
C GLU A 28 5.39 -5.15 -7.60
N ILE A 29 5.87 -5.19 -6.37
CA ILE A 29 6.00 -6.46 -5.64
C ILE A 29 4.83 -6.73 -4.70
N MET A 30 3.90 -5.79 -4.52
CA MET A 30 2.76 -5.97 -3.62
C MET A 30 1.90 -7.18 -3.97
N GLU A 31 1.42 -7.25 -5.21
CA GLU A 31 0.47 -8.29 -5.61
C GLU A 31 1.03 -9.69 -5.46
N PRO A 32 2.25 -9.99 -5.96
CA PRO A 32 2.83 -11.31 -5.74
C PRO A 32 2.95 -11.70 -4.26
N LEU A 33 3.32 -10.75 -3.41
CA LEU A 33 3.42 -11.00 -1.96
C LEU A 33 2.06 -11.26 -1.35
N ILE A 34 1.03 -10.54 -1.80
CA ILE A 34 -0.34 -10.75 -1.32
C ILE A 34 -0.84 -12.13 -1.71
N VAL A 35 -0.60 -12.55 -2.94
CA VAL A 35 -0.98 -13.90 -3.41
C VAL A 35 -0.30 -14.97 -2.56
N ASP A 36 0.95 -14.76 -2.17
CA ASP A 36 1.69 -15.72 -1.34
C ASP A 36 1.12 -15.86 0.07
N LEU A 37 0.23 -14.96 0.51
CA LEU A 37 -0.44 -15.10 1.80
C LEU A 37 -1.40 -16.31 1.88
N ALA A 38 -1.73 -16.89 0.74
CA ALA A 38 -2.49 -18.14 0.67
C ALA A 38 -1.60 -19.37 0.82
N ASN A 39 -0.28 -19.20 0.78
CA ASN A 39 0.68 -20.30 0.82
C ASN A 39 1.28 -20.41 2.22
N GLU A 40 1.05 -21.55 2.87
CA GLU A 40 1.51 -21.78 4.24
C GLU A 40 3.01 -21.58 4.42
N ASP A 41 3.81 -22.02 3.45
CA ASP A 41 5.28 -21.93 3.54
C ASP A 41 5.80 -20.50 3.38
N ARG A 42 5.04 -19.64 2.74
CA ARG A 42 5.46 -18.27 2.43
C ARG A 42 4.76 -17.21 3.25
N TYR A 43 3.74 -17.59 3.99
CA TYR A 43 2.87 -16.64 4.71
C TYR A 43 3.64 -15.67 5.59
N HIS A 44 4.44 -16.20 6.52
CA HIS A 44 5.14 -15.34 7.47
C HIS A 44 6.14 -14.40 6.81
N ARG A 45 6.85 -14.91 5.81
CA ARG A 45 7.81 -14.09 5.07
C ARG A 45 7.11 -12.97 4.31
N SER A 46 6.01 -13.29 3.64
CA SER A 46 5.24 -12.31 2.88
C SER A 46 4.63 -11.25 3.78
N ILE A 47 4.11 -11.65 4.94
CA ILE A 47 3.56 -10.71 5.92
C ILE A 47 4.63 -9.71 6.36
N GLU A 48 5.84 -10.19 6.69
CA GLU A 48 6.91 -9.29 7.15
C GLU A 48 7.33 -8.31 6.06
N GLU A 49 7.43 -8.77 4.82
CA GLU A 49 7.77 -7.89 3.71
C GLU A 49 6.66 -6.87 3.41
N LEU A 50 5.41 -7.31 3.40
CA LEU A 50 4.27 -6.42 3.18
C LEU A 50 4.15 -5.39 4.31
N PHE A 51 4.34 -5.81 5.55
CA PHE A 51 4.33 -4.89 6.69
C PHE A 51 5.37 -3.79 6.49
N ARG A 52 6.57 -4.17 6.08
CA ARG A 52 7.66 -3.22 5.84
C ARG A 52 7.34 -2.27 4.69
N ILE A 53 6.77 -2.78 3.60
CA ILE A 53 6.37 -1.97 2.45
C ILE A 53 5.39 -0.88 2.88
N PHE A 54 4.31 -1.26 3.57
CA PHE A 54 3.29 -0.30 3.97
C PHE A 54 3.79 0.66 5.05
N HIS A 55 4.66 0.19 5.93
CA HIS A 55 5.32 1.08 6.90
C HIS A 55 6.16 2.15 6.18
N ASN A 56 6.93 1.76 5.17
CA ASN A 56 7.75 2.68 4.40
C ASN A 56 6.90 3.67 3.61
N ILE A 57 5.81 3.20 3.00
CA ILE A 57 4.89 4.08 2.29
C ILE A 57 4.24 5.07 3.25
N LYS A 58 3.83 4.60 4.43
CA LYS A 58 3.25 5.47 5.46
C LYS A 58 4.22 6.61 5.82
N SER A 59 5.46 6.27 6.10
CA SER A 59 6.47 7.24 6.49
C SER A 59 6.78 8.23 5.38
N ALA A 60 7.02 7.74 4.16
CA ALA A 60 7.37 8.60 3.04
C ALA A 60 6.21 9.50 2.62
N SER A 61 5.01 8.95 2.54
CA SER A 61 3.83 9.74 2.17
C SER A 61 3.48 10.77 3.24
N GLY A 62 3.73 10.44 4.51
CA GLY A 62 3.54 11.39 5.61
C GLY A 62 4.49 12.57 5.47
N TYR A 63 5.76 12.32 5.16
CA TYR A 63 6.74 13.37 4.92
C TYR A 63 6.31 14.29 3.77
N LEU A 64 5.81 13.70 2.68
CA LEU A 64 5.37 14.46 1.50
C LEU A 64 3.95 15.02 1.64
N GLN A 65 3.32 14.83 2.79
CA GLN A 65 1.97 15.35 3.07
C GLN A 65 0.90 14.80 2.13
N LEU A 66 1.06 13.55 1.71
CA LEU A 66 0.09 12.84 0.88
C LEU A 66 -0.92 12.13 1.80
N ALA A 67 -1.78 12.91 2.44
CA ALA A 67 -2.65 12.42 3.51
C ALA A 67 -3.52 11.20 3.16
N PRO A 68 -4.17 11.13 1.99
CA PRO A 68 -4.95 9.94 1.66
C PRO A 68 -4.11 8.67 1.62
N MET A 69 -2.91 8.75 1.05
CA MET A 69 -1.98 7.62 0.97
C MET A 69 -1.51 7.19 2.36
N THR A 70 -1.17 8.17 3.20
CA THR A 70 -0.72 7.89 4.57
C THR A 70 -1.81 7.20 5.38
N ARG A 71 -3.06 7.67 5.25
CA ARG A 71 -4.19 7.07 5.97
C ARG A 71 -4.45 5.64 5.54
N LEU A 72 -4.44 5.38 4.23
CA LEU A 72 -4.67 4.03 3.73
C LEU A 72 -3.53 3.10 4.13
N ALA A 73 -2.28 3.55 3.99
CA ALA A 73 -1.13 2.75 4.39
C ALA A 73 -1.16 2.42 5.89
N THR A 74 -1.60 3.35 6.73
CA THR A 74 -1.73 3.13 8.17
C THR A 74 -2.76 2.05 8.46
N LEU A 75 -3.91 2.10 7.81
CA LEU A 75 -4.97 1.10 7.97
C LEU A 75 -4.46 -0.29 7.59
N VAL A 76 -3.77 -0.38 6.46
CA VAL A 76 -3.24 -1.66 5.97
C VAL A 76 -2.13 -2.18 6.87
N GLU A 77 -1.25 -1.31 7.35
CA GLU A 77 -0.19 -1.68 8.31
C GLU A 77 -0.81 -2.30 9.55
N ASP A 78 -1.88 -1.71 10.08
CA ASP A 78 -2.59 -2.25 11.25
C ASP A 78 -3.18 -3.63 10.95
N ALA A 79 -3.70 -3.84 9.76
CA ALA A 79 -4.22 -5.13 9.35
C ALA A 79 -3.10 -6.18 9.31
N PHE A 80 -1.93 -5.83 8.78
CA PHE A 80 -0.79 -6.75 8.77
C PHE A 80 -0.29 -7.05 10.18
N GLU A 81 -0.36 -6.09 11.09
CA GLU A 81 0.00 -6.34 12.48
C GLU A 81 -0.87 -7.43 13.09
N GLN A 82 -2.17 -7.42 12.80
CA GLN A 82 -3.08 -8.49 13.23
C GLN A 82 -2.73 -9.83 12.57
N LEU A 83 -2.44 -9.80 11.27
CA LEU A 83 -2.11 -11.02 10.53
C LEU A 83 -0.79 -11.65 10.99
N ARG A 84 0.17 -10.83 11.44
CA ARG A 84 1.47 -11.32 11.96
C ARG A 84 1.30 -12.24 13.16
N GLN A 85 0.22 -12.10 13.90
CA GLN A 85 0.00 -12.85 15.13
C GLN A 85 -0.79 -14.14 14.90
N ARG A 86 -1.13 -14.43 13.66
CA ARG A 86 -1.88 -15.61 13.28
C ARG A 86 -0.97 -16.73 12.80
N ASP A 87 -1.37 -17.95 13.09
CA ASP A 87 -0.68 -19.15 12.61
C ASP A 87 -1.29 -19.69 11.31
N LEU A 88 -2.47 -19.20 10.93
CA LEU A 88 -3.18 -19.64 9.72
C LEU A 88 -2.93 -18.66 8.58
N VAL A 89 -2.95 -19.18 7.35
CA VAL A 89 -2.86 -18.34 6.16
C VAL A 89 -4.03 -17.37 6.09
N ALA A 90 -3.87 -16.30 5.29
CA ALA A 90 -4.93 -15.33 5.11
C ALA A 90 -6.12 -15.97 4.38
N ASN A 91 -7.34 -15.64 4.80
CA ASN A 91 -8.53 -16.13 4.14
C ASN A 91 -8.76 -15.42 2.80
N GLU A 92 -9.66 -15.96 2.00
CA GLU A 92 -9.95 -15.44 0.67
C GLU A 92 -10.44 -13.99 0.70
N GLU A 93 -11.28 -13.65 1.67
CA GLU A 93 -11.81 -12.31 1.83
C GLU A 93 -10.71 -11.29 2.10
N THR A 94 -9.76 -11.65 2.96
CA THR A 94 -8.60 -10.80 3.26
C THR A 94 -7.73 -10.61 2.03
N ILE A 95 -7.45 -11.69 1.30
CA ILE A 95 -6.63 -11.61 0.09
C ILE A 95 -7.31 -10.74 -0.96
N THR A 96 -8.62 -10.91 -1.17
CA THR A 96 -9.38 -10.09 -2.12
C THR A 96 -9.30 -8.60 -1.75
N TRP A 97 -9.46 -8.28 -0.47
CA TRP A 97 -9.34 -6.91 0.01
C TRP A 97 -7.95 -6.34 -0.25
N LEU A 98 -6.91 -7.12 0.05
CA LEU A 98 -5.52 -6.68 -0.16
C LEU A 98 -5.21 -6.48 -1.65
N ILE A 99 -5.75 -7.30 -2.54
CA ILE A 99 -5.59 -7.11 -3.98
C ILE A 99 -6.23 -5.77 -4.38
N SER A 100 -7.40 -5.46 -3.86
CA SER A 100 -8.05 -4.17 -4.13
C SER A 100 -7.23 -2.99 -3.59
N ILE A 101 -6.59 -3.17 -2.43
CA ILE A 101 -5.66 -2.18 -1.89
C ILE A 101 -4.48 -1.98 -2.85
N SER A 102 -3.88 -3.07 -3.31
CA SER A 102 -2.77 -3.01 -4.24
C SER A 102 -3.16 -2.28 -5.53
N ASP A 103 -4.36 -2.52 -6.04
CA ASP A 103 -4.90 -1.83 -7.21
C ASP A 103 -4.99 -0.31 -6.97
N MET A 104 -5.38 0.10 -5.77
CA MET A 104 -5.44 1.53 -5.42
C MET A 104 -4.03 2.16 -5.45
N PHE A 105 -3.04 1.49 -4.89
CA PHE A 105 -1.66 1.98 -4.91
C PHE A 105 -1.10 2.01 -6.34
N MET A 106 -1.47 1.06 -7.18
CA MET A 106 -1.11 1.06 -8.60
C MET A 106 -1.78 2.23 -9.34
N GLN A 107 -3.01 2.54 -9.01
CA GLN A 107 -3.70 3.70 -9.59
C GLN A 107 -2.98 5.00 -9.21
N TRP A 108 -2.55 5.14 -7.97
CA TRP A 108 -1.78 6.31 -7.57
C TRP A 108 -0.43 6.38 -8.29
N GLN A 109 0.21 5.24 -8.56
CA GLN A 109 1.43 5.22 -9.39
C GLN A 109 1.16 5.84 -10.77
N GLU A 110 0.04 5.46 -11.38
CA GLU A 110 -0.37 6.02 -12.67
C GLU A 110 -0.64 7.52 -12.55
N ASP A 111 -1.28 7.95 -11.47
CA ASP A 111 -1.55 9.37 -11.24
C ASP A 111 -0.25 10.18 -11.17
N PHE A 112 0.79 9.65 -10.52
CA PHE A 112 2.09 10.30 -10.50
C PHE A 112 2.70 10.39 -11.91
N LYS A 113 2.64 9.31 -12.68
CA LYS A 113 3.21 9.27 -14.02
C LYS A 113 2.54 10.26 -14.98
N MET A 114 1.24 10.39 -14.86
CA MET A 114 0.43 11.23 -15.76
C MET A 114 0.21 12.62 -15.20
N ASP A 115 0.76 12.92 -14.04
CA ASP A 115 0.54 14.17 -13.30
C ASP A 115 -0.95 14.48 -13.15
N ASN A 116 -1.72 13.46 -12.78
CA ASN A 116 -3.14 13.60 -12.44
C ASN A 116 -3.27 14.01 -10.98
N GLU A 117 -4.46 14.43 -10.56
CA GLU A 117 -4.77 14.51 -9.14
C GLU A 117 -4.83 13.07 -8.60
N LEU A 118 -4.47 12.88 -7.33
CA LEU A 118 -4.57 11.56 -6.71
C LEU A 118 -6.03 11.09 -6.73
N THR A 119 -6.24 9.91 -7.29
CA THR A 119 -7.55 9.28 -7.31
C THR A 119 -8.06 9.13 -5.87
N LYS A 120 -9.34 9.42 -5.66
CA LYS A 120 -9.94 9.29 -4.33
C LYS A 120 -10.08 7.82 -3.95
N VAL A 121 -9.85 7.54 -2.67
CA VAL A 121 -9.97 6.18 -2.14
C VAL A 121 -11.44 5.76 -2.19
N ASN A 122 -11.69 4.56 -2.70
CA ASN A 122 -13.02 3.97 -2.66
C ASN A 122 -13.33 3.65 -1.18
N PHE A 123 -14.48 4.12 -0.72
CA PHE A 123 -14.90 3.96 0.67
C PHE A 123 -14.87 2.51 1.13
N SER A 124 -15.18 1.56 0.24
CA SER A 124 -15.20 0.13 0.58
C SER A 124 -13.83 -0.38 1.02
N LEU A 125 -12.75 0.25 0.59
CA LEU A 125 -11.39 -0.15 1.01
C LEU A 125 -11.11 0.20 2.47
N LEU A 126 -11.87 1.12 3.05
CA LEU A 126 -11.68 1.55 4.44
C LEU A 126 -12.37 0.62 5.43
N ILE A 127 -13.10 -0.37 4.94
CA ILE A 127 -13.80 -1.35 5.77
C ILE A 127 -12.95 -2.63 5.77
N LEU A 128 -12.41 -2.97 6.94
CA LEU A 128 -11.60 -4.18 7.08
C LEU A 128 -12.46 -5.43 6.87
N PRO A 129 -11.94 -6.44 6.16
CA PRO A 129 -12.62 -7.72 6.06
C PRO A 129 -12.54 -8.46 7.40
N ASP A 130 -13.33 -9.51 7.54
CA ASP A 130 -13.22 -10.41 8.68
C ASP A 130 -12.00 -11.32 8.45
N MET A 131 -10.87 -10.93 9.03
CA MET A 131 -9.60 -11.63 8.85
C MET A 131 -9.49 -12.91 9.68
N GLU A 132 -10.38 -13.10 10.63
CA GLU A 132 -10.37 -14.27 11.51
C GLU A 132 -11.26 -15.41 11.02
N LYS A 133 -12.08 -15.14 10.01
CA LYS A 133 -12.96 -16.13 9.43
C LYS A 133 -12.14 -17.21 8.71
N GLU A 134 -12.42 -18.45 8.99
CA GLU A 134 -11.75 -19.60 8.37
C GLU A 134 -12.31 -19.98 7.00
#